data_de335d30790002557d7ccb2983515d0b
#
_entry.id   de335d30790002557d7ccb2983515d0b
#
_cell.length_a   1.000
_cell.length_b   1.000
_cell.length_c   1.000
_cell.angle_alpha   90.00
_cell.angle_beta   90.00
_cell.angle_gamma   90.00
#
_symmetry.space_group_name_H-M   'P 1'
#
loop_
_entity.id
_entity.type
_entity.pdbx_description
1 polymer ?
#
loop_
_entity_poly.entity_id
_entity_poly.type
_entity_poly.pdbx_seq_one_letter_code
_entity_poly.pdbx_strand_id
1 'polypeptide(L)'
;LIGWKHPDASIELAASLKEKGYSFRMSVIGNGEMEAQLREMIRSKGVEDCVEMLGAMSPDEVRAYMERADVFLFTSDFNEGWGAVLNESMNSGCAVVASHAIGSVPFLIKDGVNGLIYENGNQKHFEKQVCRLLDDDAYRRKMGENAYATISDTWNAQVASGRFVELARKIIKGNTAQTLFEDGPCSSAEILDNGWYHVNESK
;
A
#
# COMPACT_ATOMS: atom_id res chain seq x y z
N LEU A 1 -2.46 -4.03 15.43
CA LEU A 1 -1.85 -2.71 15.58
C LEU A 1 -0.55 -2.84 16.36
N ILE A 2 0.58 -2.87 15.64
CA ILE A 2 1.94 -3.13 16.14
C ILE A 2 2.90 -2.06 15.62
N GLY A 3 4.01 -1.83 16.34
CA GLY A 3 4.90 -0.69 16.12
C GLY A 3 5.44 -0.59 14.69
N TRP A 4 5.94 -1.68 14.12
CA TRP A 4 6.54 -1.66 12.78
C TRP A 4 5.53 -1.48 11.61
N LYS A 5 4.21 -1.51 11.89
CA LYS A 5 3.16 -1.13 10.91
C LYS A 5 2.86 0.36 10.90
N HIS A 6 3.41 1.12 11.84
CA HIS A 6 3.27 2.58 11.95
C HIS A 6 1.84 3.11 11.78
N PRO A 7 0.82 2.56 12.48
CA PRO A 7 -0.54 3.10 12.43
C PRO A 7 -0.62 4.52 12.99
N ASP A 8 0.30 4.91 13.86
CA ASP A 8 0.49 6.26 14.40
C ASP A 8 0.77 7.29 13.31
N ALA A 9 1.54 6.95 12.26
CA ALA A 9 1.78 7.84 11.13
C ALA A 9 0.47 8.22 10.40
N SER A 10 -0.50 7.29 10.35
CA SER A 10 -1.83 7.57 9.77
C SER A 10 -2.65 8.53 10.66
N ILE A 11 -2.53 8.44 11.99
CA ILE A 11 -3.21 9.38 12.90
C ILE A 11 -2.58 10.78 12.81
N GLU A 12 -1.25 10.87 12.72
CA GLU A 12 -0.55 12.13 12.45
C GLU A 12 -1.02 12.77 11.14
N LEU A 13 -1.13 11.96 10.08
CA LEU A 13 -1.67 12.40 8.80
C LEU A 13 -3.09 12.94 8.94
N ALA A 14 -3.97 12.23 9.65
CA ALA A 14 -5.36 12.66 9.86
C ALA A 14 -5.45 14.03 10.53
N ALA A 15 -4.59 14.28 11.54
CA ALA A 15 -4.53 15.58 12.21
C ALA A 15 -4.13 16.71 11.24
N SER A 16 -3.09 16.48 10.45
CA SER A 16 -2.63 17.46 9.45
C SER A 16 -3.67 17.72 8.35
N LEU A 17 -4.33 16.68 7.84
CA LEU A 17 -5.40 16.82 6.85
C LEU A 17 -6.59 17.62 7.39
N LYS A 18 -6.99 17.37 8.64
CA LYS A 18 -8.06 18.11 9.31
C LYS A 18 -7.68 19.57 9.49
N GLU A 19 -6.47 19.89 9.95
CA GLU A 19 -5.97 21.25 10.08
C GLU A 19 -5.97 22.00 8.73
N LYS A 20 -5.69 21.31 7.64
CA LYS A 20 -5.76 21.85 6.28
C LYS A 20 -7.18 21.97 5.71
N GLY A 21 -8.19 21.53 6.44
CA GLY A 21 -9.60 21.64 6.05
C GLY A 21 -10.10 20.56 5.11
N TYR A 22 -9.37 19.45 4.97
CA TYR A 22 -9.87 18.31 4.19
C TYR A 22 -11.06 17.63 4.88
N SER A 23 -12.06 17.22 4.09
CA SER A 23 -13.18 16.40 4.55
C SER A 23 -12.92 14.95 4.18
N PHE A 24 -12.74 14.08 5.17
CA PHE A 24 -12.44 12.66 4.98
C PHE A 24 -12.96 11.83 6.16
N ARG A 25 -12.97 10.52 5.95
CA ARG A 25 -13.11 9.52 7.03
C ARG A 25 -11.95 8.53 6.94
N MET A 26 -11.36 8.20 8.07
CA MET A 26 -10.29 7.21 8.18
C MET A 26 -10.74 6.06 9.08
N SER A 27 -10.72 4.85 8.55
CA SER A 27 -11.02 3.63 9.30
C SER A 27 -9.73 2.88 9.61
N VAL A 28 -9.49 2.61 10.89
CA VAL A 28 -8.35 1.81 11.38
C VAL A 28 -8.89 0.46 11.80
N ILE A 29 -8.53 -0.60 11.04
CA ILE A 29 -9.01 -1.96 11.27
C ILE A 29 -7.89 -2.81 11.87
N GLY A 30 -8.21 -3.59 12.88
CA GLY A 30 -7.29 -4.47 13.57
C GLY A 30 -7.23 -4.19 15.07
N ASN A 31 -6.50 -5.05 15.79
CA ASN A 31 -6.17 -4.91 17.21
C ASN A 31 -4.66 -5.09 17.41
N GLY A 32 -4.17 -4.81 18.59
CA GLY A 32 -2.78 -5.00 18.96
C GLY A 32 -2.32 -4.08 20.10
N GLU A 33 -1.04 -4.19 20.42
CA GLU A 33 -0.43 -3.51 21.56
C GLU A 33 -0.53 -1.97 21.53
N MET A 34 -0.61 -1.38 20.34
CA MET A 34 -0.71 0.07 20.18
C MET A 34 -2.13 0.61 20.33
N GLU A 35 -3.15 -0.20 20.54
CA GLU A 35 -4.54 0.25 20.54
C GLU A 35 -4.81 1.39 21.53
N ALA A 36 -4.35 1.25 22.77
CA ALA A 36 -4.54 2.27 23.81
C ALA A 36 -3.83 3.58 23.45
N GLN A 37 -2.60 3.49 22.94
CA GLN A 37 -1.83 4.65 22.49
C GLN A 37 -2.51 5.37 21.32
N LEU A 38 -3.00 4.65 20.33
CA LEU A 38 -3.68 5.23 19.17
C LEU A 38 -4.99 5.92 19.56
N ARG A 39 -5.77 5.33 20.46
CA ARG A 39 -6.98 5.97 21.00
C ARG A 39 -6.66 7.28 21.72
N GLU A 40 -5.55 7.32 22.47
CA GLU A 40 -5.09 8.56 23.13
C GLU A 40 -4.61 9.59 22.10
N MET A 41 -3.88 9.16 21.06
CA MET A 41 -3.47 10.06 19.98
C MET A 41 -4.67 10.67 19.24
N ILE A 42 -5.68 9.87 18.92
CA ILE A 42 -6.92 10.34 18.29
C ILE A 42 -7.56 11.43 19.12
N ARG A 43 -7.71 11.23 20.44
CA ARG A 43 -8.28 12.22 21.37
C ARG A 43 -7.42 13.48 21.47
N SER A 44 -6.12 13.31 21.76
CA SER A 44 -5.21 14.45 21.97
C SER A 44 -5.03 15.32 20.73
N LYS A 45 -5.20 14.73 19.53
CA LYS A 45 -5.16 15.45 18.25
C LYS A 45 -6.53 15.98 17.81
N GLY A 46 -7.60 15.64 18.53
CA GLY A 46 -8.96 16.11 18.25
C GLY A 46 -9.50 15.63 16.90
N VAL A 47 -9.21 14.36 16.53
CA VAL A 47 -9.63 13.77 15.25
C VAL A 47 -10.69 12.66 15.40
N GLU A 48 -11.38 12.59 16.55
CA GLU A 48 -12.41 11.57 16.82
C GLU A 48 -13.60 11.64 15.87
N ASP A 49 -13.85 12.79 15.28
CA ASP A 49 -14.93 13.02 14.32
C ASP A 49 -14.63 12.49 12.90
N CYS A 50 -13.36 12.23 12.58
CA CYS A 50 -12.93 11.77 11.26
C CYS A 50 -12.10 10.47 11.28
N VAL A 51 -11.67 9.99 12.44
CA VAL A 51 -10.91 8.74 12.60
C VAL A 51 -11.66 7.76 13.48
N GLU A 52 -11.89 6.55 12.98
CA GLU A 52 -12.62 5.49 13.66
C GLU A 52 -11.74 4.24 13.81
N MET A 53 -11.61 3.73 15.04
CA MET A 53 -10.96 2.45 15.33
C MET A 53 -12.00 1.33 15.40
N LEU A 54 -12.02 0.46 14.42
CA LEU A 54 -13.06 -0.55 14.20
C LEU A 54 -12.77 -1.91 14.88
N GLY A 55 -11.56 -2.10 15.43
CA GLY A 55 -11.16 -3.37 16.00
C GLY A 55 -10.87 -4.46 14.96
N ALA A 56 -10.78 -5.71 15.42
CA ALA A 56 -10.54 -6.85 14.55
C ALA A 56 -11.81 -7.21 13.77
N MET A 57 -11.62 -7.57 12.51
CA MET A 57 -12.69 -7.96 11.58
C MET A 57 -12.34 -9.27 10.88
N SER A 58 -13.35 -9.96 10.37
CA SER A 58 -13.16 -11.09 9.46
C SER A 58 -12.59 -10.63 8.11
N PRO A 59 -11.91 -11.51 7.35
CA PRO A 59 -11.38 -11.15 6.03
C PRO A 59 -12.44 -10.59 5.07
N ASP A 60 -13.67 -11.10 5.11
CA ASP A 60 -14.75 -10.62 4.26
C ASP A 60 -15.21 -9.21 4.65
N GLU A 61 -15.25 -8.90 5.94
CA GLU A 61 -15.56 -7.55 6.44
C GLU A 61 -14.45 -6.56 6.04
N VAL A 62 -13.16 -6.95 6.20
CA VAL A 62 -12.03 -6.11 5.77
C VAL A 62 -12.12 -5.83 4.28
N ARG A 63 -12.40 -6.84 3.44
CA ARG A 63 -12.61 -6.66 2.01
C ARG A 63 -13.72 -5.66 1.72
N ALA A 64 -14.87 -5.79 2.39
CA ALA A 64 -16.00 -4.89 2.19
C ALA A 64 -15.67 -3.43 2.58
N TYR A 65 -14.75 -3.21 3.53
CA TYR A 65 -14.23 -1.88 3.83
C TYR A 65 -13.29 -1.38 2.73
N MET A 66 -12.37 -2.22 2.23
CA MET A 66 -11.47 -1.86 1.14
C MET A 66 -12.24 -1.51 -0.14
N GLU A 67 -13.26 -2.28 -0.52
CA GLU A 67 -14.11 -2.02 -1.70
C GLU A 67 -14.87 -0.69 -1.64
N ARG A 68 -15.06 -0.13 -0.45
CA ARG A 68 -15.71 1.19 -0.25
C ARG A 68 -14.71 2.31 -0.04
N ALA A 69 -13.45 1.98 0.20
CA ALA A 69 -12.42 2.97 0.46
C ALA A 69 -11.86 3.54 -0.85
N ASP A 70 -11.74 4.85 -0.92
CA ASP A 70 -11.08 5.53 -2.03
C ASP A 70 -9.55 5.36 -2.00
N VAL A 71 -8.97 5.37 -0.80
CA VAL A 71 -7.52 5.34 -0.58
C VAL A 71 -7.16 4.30 0.48
N PHE A 72 -6.13 3.52 0.21
CA PHE A 72 -5.51 2.63 1.19
C PHE A 72 -4.12 3.14 1.58
N LEU A 73 -3.88 3.26 2.89
CA LEU A 73 -2.61 3.71 3.46
C LEU A 73 -1.83 2.51 3.98
N PHE A 74 -0.63 2.28 3.46
CA PHE A 74 0.23 1.18 3.87
C PHE A 74 1.55 1.72 4.43
N THR A 75 1.63 1.81 5.76
CA THR A 75 2.65 2.56 6.50
C THR A 75 3.78 1.72 7.07
N SER A 76 3.78 0.40 6.89
CA SER A 76 4.79 -0.51 7.44
C SER A 76 6.22 -0.15 7.05
N ASP A 77 7.16 -0.50 7.91
CA ASP A 77 8.60 -0.37 7.68
C ASP A 77 9.23 -1.65 7.07
N PHE A 78 10.57 -1.75 7.08
CA PHE A 78 11.35 -2.87 6.53
C PHE A 78 11.13 -4.23 7.24
N ASN A 79 10.35 -4.29 8.31
CA ASN A 79 9.93 -5.54 8.94
C ASN A 79 8.71 -6.16 8.23
N GLU A 80 8.05 -5.43 7.34
CA GLU A 80 7.00 -5.98 6.49
C GLU A 80 7.64 -6.78 5.35
N GLY A 81 7.46 -8.09 5.34
CA GLY A 81 7.94 -8.95 4.26
C GLY A 81 7.25 -8.61 2.93
N TRP A 82 6.36 -9.45 2.47
CA TRP A 82 5.60 -9.16 1.25
C TRP A 82 4.49 -8.11 1.47
N GLY A 83 3.74 -8.23 2.57
CA GLY A 83 2.60 -7.36 2.82
C GLY A 83 1.40 -7.67 1.92
N ALA A 84 0.85 -8.88 2.03
CA ALA A 84 -0.26 -9.36 1.18
C ALA A 84 -1.48 -8.42 1.15
N VAL A 85 -1.67 -7.61 2.18
CA VAL A 85 -2.72 -6.59 2.23
C VAL A 85 -2.61 -5.56 1.10
N LEU A 86 -1.42 -5.37 0.50
CA LEU A 86 -1.26 -4.55 -0.69
C LEU A 86 -1.98 -5.17 -1.90
N ASN A 87 -1.81 -6.49 -2.11
CA ASN A 87 -2.54 -7.19 -3.17
C ASN A 87 -4.06 -7.08 -2.94
N GLU A 88 -4.51 -7.22 -1.70
CA GLU A 88 -5.94 -7.16 -1.34
C GLU A 88 -6.53 -5.77 -1.59
N SER A 89 -5.85 -4.71 -1.17
CA SER A 89 -6.31 -3.33 -1.37
C SER A 89 -6.30 -2.91 -2.84
N MET A 90 -5.26 -3.28 -3.59
CA MET A 90 -5.20 -3.05 -5.04
C MET A 90 -6.30 -3.83 -5.76
N ASN A 91 -6.55 -5.09 -5.39
CA ASN A 91 -7.64 -5.91 -5.95
C ASN A 91 -9.04 -5.37 -5.61
N SER A 92 -9.16 -4.59 -4.55
CA SER A 92 -10.40 -3.89 -4.16
C SER A 92 -10.58 -2.54 -4.87
N GLY A 93 -9.62 -2.12 -5.70
CA GLY A 93 -9.67 -0.88 -6.47
C GLY A 93 -9.29 0.38 -5.69
N CYS A 94 -8.66 0.24 -4.54
CA CYS A 94 -8.15 1.39 -3.79
C CYS A 94 -7.00 2.08 -4.53
N ALA A 95 -6.98 3.42 -4.53
CA ALA A 95 -5.75 4.14 -4.78
C ALA A 95 -4.82 3.96 -3.58
N VAL A 96 -3.63 3.42 -3.79
CA VAL A 96 -2.72 3.06 -2.69
C VAL A 96 -1.64 4.12 -2.49
N VAL A 97 -1.37 4.44 -1.22
CA VAL A 97 -0.16 5.18 -0.80
C VAL A 97 0.65 4.28 0.13
N ALA A 98 1.81 3.83 -0.31
CA ALA A 98 2.61 2.83 0.39
C ALA A 98 4.03 3.29 0.70
N SER A 99 4.54 2.86 1.85
CA SER A 99 5.95 3.02 2.23
C SER A 99 6.85 2.21 1.29
N HIS A 100 7.94 2.81 0.81
CA HIS A 100 8.93 2.11 -0.03
C HIS A 100 9.62 0.94 0.70
N ALA A 101 9.54 0.91 2.02
CA ALA A 101 10.16 -0.13 2.85
C ALA A 101 9.47 -1.50 2.76
N ILE A 102 8.27 -1.56 2.20
CA ILE A 102 7.45 -2.78 2.13
C ILE A 102 7.90 -3.65 0.97
N GLY A 103 8.16 -4.94 1.23
CA GLY A 103 8.79 -5.84 0.25
C GLY A 103 8.04 -6.05 -1.07
N SER A 104 6.71 -5.90 -1.10
CA SER A 104 5.94 -6.02 -2.35
C SER A 104 5.90 -4.73 -3.20
N VAL A 105 6.20 -3.58 -2.60
CA VAL A 105 6.05 -2.27 -3.26
C VAL A 105 6.87 -2.15 -4.54
N PRO A 106 8.16 -2.53 -4.60
CA PRO A 106 8.95 -2.41 -5.83
C PRO A 106 8.45 -3.31 -6.96
N PHE A 107 7.66 -4.35 -6.65
CA PHE A 107 7.11 -5.29 -7.63
C PHE A 107 5.70 -4.93 -8.08
N LEU A 108 4.88 -4.41 -7.18
CA LEU A 108 3.46 -4.16 -7.43
C LEU A 108 3.18 -2.73 -7.84
N ILE A 109 3.92 -1.74 -7.32
CA ILE A 109 3.62 -0.33 -7.53
C ILE A 109 4.56 0.28 -8.58
N LYS A 110 3.95 0.84 -9.62
CA LYS A 110 4.58 1.80 -10.54
C LYS A 110 4.16 3.19 -10.09
N ASP A 111 5.08 3.91 -9.41
CA ASP A 111 4.81 5.19 -8.75
C ASP A 111 4.15 6.20 -9.69
N GLY A 112 3.06 6.81 -9.23
CA GLY A 112 2.26 7.76 -10.02
C GLY A 112 1.32 7.12 -11.05
N VAL A 113 1.33 5.79 -11.23
CA VAL A 113 0.52 5.08 -12.23
C VAL A 113 -0.57 4.23 -11.58
N ASN A 114 -0.21 3.29 -10.72
CA ASN A 114 -1.13 2.36 -10.05
C ASN A 114 -1.03 2.40 -8.53
N GLY A 115 -0.30 3.36 -7.99
CA GLY A 115 -0.11 3.66 -6.59
C GLY A 115 0.87 4.81 -6.43
N LEU A 116 1.00 5.31 -5.22
CA LEU A 116 1.99 6.31 -4.84
C LEU A 116 2.93 5.72 -3.79
N ILE A 117 4.23 5.97 -3.97
CA ILE A 117 5.26 5.55 -3.04
C ILE A 117 5.69 6.75 -2.20
N TYR A 118 5.90 6.55 -0.91
CA TYR A 118 6.55 7.54 -0.08
C TYR A 118 7.77 6.96 0.63
N GLU A 119 8.73 7.83 0.95
CA GLU A 119 9.94 7.46 1.68
C GLU A 119 9.60 7.14 3.13
N ASN A 120 9.97 5.94 3.60
CA ASN A 120 9.70 5.49 4.96
C ASN A 120 10.22 6.48 5.99
N GLY A 121 9.40 6.79 7.00
CA GLY A 121 9.72 7.79 8.04
C GLY A 121 9.58 9.25 7.59
N ASN A 122 9.34 9.52 6.32
CA ASN A 122 9.12 10.88 5.81
C ASN A 122 7.63 11.25 5.83
N GLN A 123 7.16 11.74 6.97
CA GLN A 123 5.75 12.12 7.18
C GLN A 123 5.27 13.20 6.20
N LYS A 124 6.15 14.16 5.85
CA LYS A 124 5.80 15.23 4.89
C LYS A 124 5.59 14.67 3.48
N HIS A 125 6.42 13.72 3.07
CA HIS A 125 6.25 13.07 1.78
C HIS A 125 5.00 12.21 1.75
N PHE A 126 4.72 11.44 2.82
CA PHE A 126 3.49 10.67 2.98
C PHE A 126 2.26 11.56 2.82
N GLU A 127 2.20 12.66 3.55
CA GLU A 127 1.11 13.64 3.47
C GLU A 127 0.97 14.23 2.06
N LYS A 128 2.08 14.64 1.43
CA LYS A 128 2.07 15.17 0.05
C LYS A 128 1.43 14.17 -0.93
N GLN A 129 1.77 12.89 -0.81
CA GLN A 129 1.20 11.86 -1.69
C GLN A 129 -0.30 11.67 -1.46
N VAL A 130 -0.75 11.69 -0.21
CA VAL A 130 -2.18 11.59 0.10
C VAL A 130 -2.95 12.81 -0.39
N CYS A 131 -2.44 14.02 -0.17
CA CYS A 131 -3.08 15.25 -0.66
C CYS A 131 -3.28 15.21 -2.19
N ARG A 132 -2.31 14.71 -2.97
CA ARG A 132 -2.47 14.55 -4.43
C ARG A 132 -3.70 13.71 -4.82
N LEU A 133 -4.03 12.70 -4.03
CA LEU A 133 -5.22 11.88 -4.26
C LEU A 133 -6.51 12.55 -3.79
N LEU A 134 -6.44 13.35 -2.73
CA LEU A 134 -7.60 14.07 -2.22
C LEU A 134 -7.95 15.29 -3.06
N ASP A 135 -6.96 15.93 -3.69
CA ASP A 135 -7.12 17.12 -4.51
C ASP A 135 -7.65 16.80 -5.94
N ASP A 136 -7.47 15.57 -6.42
CA ASP A 136 -7.86 15.16 -7.78
C ASP A 136 -8.61 13.82 -7.79
N ASP A 137 -9.93 13.89 -7.79
CA ASP A 137 -10.83 12.75 -7.83
C ASP A 137 -10.65 11.88 -9.08
N ALA A 138 -10.36 12.50 -10.24
CA ALA A 138 -10.18 11.77 -11.48
C ALA A 138 -8.87 10.97 -11.46
N TYR A 139 -7.80 11.59 -10.96
CA TYR A 139 -6.51 10.93 -10.74
C TYR A 139 -6.62 9.79 -9.75
N ARG A 140 -7.28 10.00 -8.60
CA ARG A 140 -7.52 8.97 -7.59
C ARG A 140 -8.26 7.76 -8.17
N ARG A 141 -9.38 7.99 -8.86
CA ARG A 141 -10.15 6.91 -9.49
C ARG A 141 -9.34 6.15 -10.54
N LYS A 142 -8.62 6.88 -11.40
CA LYS A 142 -7.78 6.26 -12.42
C LYS A 142 -6.67 5.40 -11.81
N MET A 143 -6.09 5.84 -10.70
CA MET A 143 -5.08 5.07 -9.97
C MET A 143 -5.66 3.78 -9.38
N GLY A 144 -6.86 3.83 -8.78
CA GLY A 144 -7.56 2.64 -8.27
C GLY A 144 -7.90 1.64 -9.39
N GLU A 145 -8.37 2.11 -10.55
CA GLU A 145 -8.59 1.26 -11.74
C GLU A 145 -7.29 0.57 -12.19
N ASN A 146 -6.20 1.31 -12.24
CA ASN A 146 -4.90 0.75 -12.62
C ASN A 146 -4.35 -0.23 -11.57
N ALA A 147 -4.58 0.04 -10.27
CA ALA A 147 -4.26 -0.86 -9.19
C ALA A 147 -5.01 -2.20 -9.34
N TYR A 148 -6.32 -2.14 -9.54
CA TYR A 148 -7.13 -3.32 -9.80
C TYR A 148 -6.65 -4.10 -11.03
N ALA A 149 -6.40 -3.44 -12.16
CA ALA A 149 -5.91 -4.08 -13.38
C ALA A 149 -4.56 -4.77 -13.16
N THR A 150 -3.67 -4.20 -12.35
CA THR A 150 -2.39 -4.81 -12.01
C THR A 150 -2.56 -6.20 -11.37
N ILE A 151 -3.53 -6.34 -10.47
CA ILE A 151 -3.81 -7.61 -9.81
C ILE A 151 -4.61 -8.54 -10.71
N SER A 152 -5.72 -8.05 -11.31
CA SER A 152 -6.62 -8.88 -12.12
C SER A 152 -5.93 -9.45 -13.37
N ASP A 153 -5.04 -8.70 -14.00
CA ASP A 153 -4.45 -9.07 -15.27
C ASP A 153 -3.08 -9.74 -15.12
N THR A 154 -2.33 -9.42 -14.07
CA THR A 154 -0.93 -9.85 -13.93
C THR A 154 -0.65 -10.61 -12.63
N TRP A 155 -0.96 -10.02 -11.47
CA TRP A 155 -0.56 -10.56 -10.16
C TRP A 155 -1.63 -11.45 -9.52
N ASN A 156 -2.22 -12.36 -10.30
CA ASN A 156 -3.22 -13.31 -9.86
C ASN A 156 -2.71 -14.76 -9.88
N ALA A 157 -3.41 -15.65 -9.20
CA ALA A 157 -3.02 -17.04 -9.04
C ALA A 157 -2.98 -17.80 -10.38
N GLN A 158 -3.85 -17.50 -11.34
CA GLN A 158 -3.90 -18.15 -12.63
C GLN A 158 -2.67 -17.79 -13.48
N VAL A 159 -2.31 -16.51 -13.55
CA VAL A 159 -1.10 -16.06 -14.26
C VAL A 159 0.14 -16.60 -13.56
N ALA A 160 0.22 -16.53 -12.24
CA ALA A 160 1.35 -17.01 -11.47
C ALA A 160 1.59 -18.52 -11.68
N SER A 161 0.55 -19.35 -11.62
CA SER A 161 0.67 -20.80 -11.83
C SER A 161 1.08 -21.15 -13.27
N GLY A 162 0.52 -20.48 -14.27
CA GLY A 162 0.88 -20.66 -15.67
C GLY A 162 2.34 -20.33 -15.93
N ARG A 163 2.80 -19.17 -15.49
CA ARG A 163 4.18 -18.70 -15.60
C ARG A 163 5.17 -19.59 -14.84
N PHE A 164 4.79 -20.04 -13.65
CA PHE A 164 5.59 -20.96 -12.86
C PHE A 164 5.86 -22.28 -13.61
N VAL A 165 4.81 -22.89 -14.21
CA VAL A 165 4.94 -24.13 -14.98
C VAL A 165 5.84 -23.92 -16.21
N GLU A 166 5.71 -22.79 -16.89
CA GLU A 166 6.55 -22.45 -18.05
C GLU A 166 8.01 -22.26 -17.65
N LEU A 167 8.28 -21.51 -16.59
CA LEU A 167 9.61 -21.30 -16.04
C LEU A 167 10.25 -22.63 -15.62
N ALA A 168 9.52 -23.48 -14.88
CA ALA A 168 10.00 -24.78 -14.44
C ALA A 168 10.38 -25.68 -15.63
N ARG A 169 9.56 -25.73 -16.69
CA ARG A 169 9.86 -26.48 -17.90
C ARG A 169 11.14 -26.00 -18.60
N LYS A 170 11.40 -24.69 -18.62
CA LYS A 170 12.65 -24.14 -19.23
C LYS A 170 13.88 -24.47 -18.38
N ILE A 171 13.78 -24.33 -17.06
CA ILE A 171 14.89 -24.69 -16.16
C ILE A 171 15.26 -26.16 -16.29
N ILE A 172 14.28 -27.08 -16.31
CA ILE A 172 14.49 -28.52 -16.46
C ILE A 172 15.18 -28.83 -17.79
N LYS A 173 14.90 -28.08 -18.86
CA LYS A 173 15.56 -28.24 -20.18
C LYS A 173 16.95 -27.61 -20.28
N GLY A 174 17.49 -27.06 -19.18
CA GLY A 174 18.80 -26.43 -19.13
C GLY A 174 18.87 -25.01 -19.67
N ASN A 175 17.73 -24.38 -19.96
CA ASN A 175 17.64 -23.00 -20.45
C ASN A 175 17.49 -22.03 -19.27
N THR A 176 18.59 -21.69 -18.58
CA THR A 176 18.58 -20.83 -17.38
C THR A 176 18.92 -19.36 -17.65
N ALA A 177 19.34 -19.02 -18.87
CA ALA A 177 19.98 -17.74 -19.17
C ALA A 177 19.02 -16.64 -19.66
N GLN A 178 17.73 -16.89 -19.84
CA GLN A 178 16.78 -15.89 -20.35
C GLN A 178 15.66 -15.61 -19.36
N THR A 179 15.50 -14.33 -18.98
CA THR A 179 14.29 -13.81 -18.33
C THR A 179 13.09 -14.09 -19.25
N LEU A 180 12.13 -14.84 -18.76
CA LEU A 180 10.93 -15.23 -19.51
C LEU A 180 9.86 -14.16 -19.51
N PHE A 181 9.78 -13.43 -18.40
CA PHE A 181 8.77 -12.44 -18.14
C PHE A 181 9.46 -11.15 -17.69
N GLU A 182 9.08 -10.04 -18.29
CA GLU A 182 9.66 -8.72 -17.96
C GLU A 182 9.19 -8.20 -16.60
N ASP A 183 7.92 -8.46 -16.26
CA ASP A 183 7.33 -8.08 -14.97
C ASP A 183 6.35 -9.14 -14.44
N GLY A 184 5.86 -8.96 -13.23
CA GLY A 184 4.86 -9.83 -12.63
C GLY A 184 5.43 -11.14 -12.05
N PRO A 185 4.59 -12.11 -11.74
CA PRO A 185 5.02 -13.39 -11.18
C PRO A 185 6.04 -14.09 -12.07
N CYS A 186 7.10 -14.66 -11.46
CA CYS A 186 8.20 -15.35 -12.16
C CYS A 186 9.10 -14.45 -13.03
N SER A 187 8.99 -13.13 -12.95
CA SER A 187 10.00 -12.22 -13.49
C SER A 187 11.28 -12.24 -12.64
N SER A 188 12.36 -11.70 -13.18
CA SER A 188 13.59 -11.51 -12.41
C SER A 188 13.38 -10.50 -11.29
N ALA A 189 13.75 -10.87 -10.07
CA ALA A 189 13.74 -9.96 -8.95
C ALA A 189 15.11 -9.28 -8.83
N GLU A 190 15.12 -7.96 -8.75
CA GLU A 190 16.30 -7.18 -8.38
C GLU A 190 16.49 -7.24 -6.87
N ILE A 191 17.75 -7.33 -6.44
CA ILE A 191 18.11 -7.16 -5.03
C ILE A 191 18.25 -5.65 -4.80
N LEU A 192 17.30 -5.09 -4.08
CA LEU A 192 17.27 -3.68 -3.73
C LEU A 192 17.85 -3.48 -2.32
N ASP A 193 18.62 -2.43 -2.11
CA ASP A 193 18.99 -1.98 -0.77
C ASP A 193 17.86 -1.13 -0.14
N ASN A 194 17.98 -0.85 1.15
CA ASN A 194 16.95 -0.08 1.87
C ASN A 194 16.82 1.37 1.35
N GLY A 195 17.78 1.85 0.60
CA GLY A 195 17.80 3.18 0.02
C GLY A 195 17.36 3.26 -1.45
N TRP A 196 16.72 2.24 -1.98
CA TRP A 196 16.31 2.18 -3.39
C TRP A 196 15.35 3.30 -3.84
N TYR A 197 14.67 3.93 -2.89
CA TYR A 197 13.75 5.02 -3.13
C TYR A 197 14.07 6.22 -2.23
N HIS A 198 14.42 7.34 -2.83
CA HIS A 198 14.68 8.60 -2.13
C HIS A 198 13.95 9.75 -2.80
N VAL A 199 13.40 10.65 -1.99
CA VAL A 199 12.83 11.89 -2.47
C VAL A 199 13.92 12.95 -2.56
N ASN A 200 14.21 13.41 -3.78
CA ASN A 200 15.00 14.61 -3.94
C ASN A 200 14.15 15.82 -3.55
N GLU A 201 14.38 16.41 -2.39
CA GLU A 201 13.67 17.62 -1.90
C GLU A 201 13.97 18.88 -2.75
N SER A 202 14.67 18.73 -3.88
CA SER A 202 15.12 19.84 -4.74
C SER A 202 14.25 19.98 -6.00
N LYS A 203 12.91 20.14 -5.80
CA LYS A 203 12.05 20.72 -6.86
C LYS A 203 10.76 21.28 -6.29
#